data_8a7793b6b189ecaaf8f066d6401aa89a
#
_entry.id   8a7793b6b189ecaaf8f066d6401aa89a
#
_cell.length_a   1.000
_cell.length_b   1.000
_cell.length_c   1.000
_cell.angle_alpha   90.00
_cell.angle_beta   90.00
_cell.angle_gamma   90.00
#
_symmetry.space_group_name_H-M   'P 1'
#
loop_
_entity.id
_entity.type
_entity.pdbx_description
1 polymer ?
#
loop_
_entity_poly.entity_id
_entity_poly.type
_entity_poly.pdbx_seq_one_letter_code
_entity_poly.pdbx_strand_id
1 'polypeptide(L)'
;MKDLAHVPPRNSQPAAASSPPHAAATLTLGAARPDAVQVRHLTVSSEYAGQRIDNFLVRELKGVPKTHVYRIVRSGEVRVNGGRVKAETKLVAGDEVRIPPVRVAVAPVHKQLTGEFPHEIVWEDDHLIAINKLAGVAVHGGSGISFGVIEQLRMARPNAPFLELVHRLDRDTSGVLLIAKTRVALVGMHETLRDKSGDKRYLVAVKGEWVNDRQHVKLPLAKYTRPDGERRVEVNADEGQFAHTIFNLLERGADMSLLEAELKTGRTHQIRVHCQHSGFPIAGDDKYGDAAWNKALKAGGFKRMFLHAKSFTFEHPVTHVESTVEAPLPSELAEFWYGATS
;
A
#
# COMPACT_ATOMS: atom_id res chain seq x y z
N MET A 1 -37.65 59.47 36.75
CA MET A 1 -38.63 60.15 35.90
C MET A 1 -39.10 59.12 34.94
N LYS A 2 -40.21 58.50 35.26
CA LYS A 2 -41.51 58.46 34.54
C LYS A 2 -41.42 57.65 33.28
N ASP A 3 -41.95 56.52 33.28
CA ASP A 3 -43.33 56.05 33.33
C ASP A 3 -43.92 55.73 31.96
N LEU A 4 -44.50 54.56 31.93
CA LEU A 4 -45.76 54.03 31.45
C LEU A 4 -45.77 53.43 30.01
N ALA A 5 -45.87 52.13 29.89
CA ALA A 5 -47.05 51.28 29.86
C ALA A 5 -48.09 51.63 28.80
N HIS A 6 -48.35 50.72 27.87
CA HIS A 6 -49.72 50.34 27.54
C HIS A 6 -49.76 49.04 26.68
N VAL A 7 -50.71 48.15 27.05
CA VAL A 7 -51.15 46.88 26.47
C VAL A 7 -52.64 47.08 26.14
N PRO A 8 -53.36 46.20 25.44
CA PRO A 8 -53.53 45.85 24.04
C PRO A 8 -54.93 46.31 23.47
N PRO A 9 -55.47 45.77 22.38
CA PRO A 9 -56.50 44.77 22.52
C PRO A 9 -56.55 43.66 21.44
N ARG A 10 -57.36 42.66 21.79
CA ARG A 10 -57.78 41.44 21.12
C ARG A 10 -58.71 41.63 19.94
N ASN A 11 -58.78 40.54 19.19
CA ASN A 11 -59.93 39.88 18.50
C ASN A 11 -59.77 39.88 16.97
N SER A 12 -59.93 38.81 16.27
CA SER A 12 -60.95 37.79 16.27
C SER A 12 -60.58 36.70 15.26
N GLN A 13 -60.88 35.46 15.60
CA GLN A 13 -60.97 34.33 14.65
C GLN A 13 -62.22 34.47 13.78
N PRO A 14 -62.23 33.80 12.60
CA PRO A 14 -63.23 32.76 12.41
C PRO A 14 -62.68 31.45 11.80
N ALA A 15 -63.14 30.39 12.40
CA ALA A 15 -63.73 29.12 11.92
C ALA A 15 -63.12 28.31 10.78
N ALA A 16 -62.64 27.14 11.19
CA ALA A 16 -62.72 25.79 10.66
C ALA A 16 -63.14 25.56 9.19
N ALA A 17 -62.25 24.85 8.46
CA ALA A 17 -62.64 23.93 7.42
C ALA A 17 -61.86 22.61 7.63
N SER A 18 -62.60 21.55 7.92
CA SER A 18 -62.18 20.17 8.10
C SER A 18 -61.70 19.57 6.78
N SER A 19 -60.48 19.01 6.76
CA SER A 19 -60.01 18.08 5.74
C SER A 19 -59.72 16.71 6.39
N PRO A 20 -59.99 15.60 5.68
CA PRO A 20 -60.02 14.28 6.27
C PRO A 20 -58.62 13.72 6.58
N PRO A 21 -58.49 12.71 7.44
CA PRO A 21 -57.20 12.17 7.86
C PRO A 21 -56.54 11.38 6.74
N HIS A 22 -55.37 11.83 6.32
CA HIS A 22 -54.46 11.01 5.50
C HIS A 22 -54.05 9.79 6.31
N ALA A 23 -54.42 8.62 5.82
CA ALA A 23 -53.95 7.33 6.30
C ALA A 23 -52.40 7.32 6.28
N ALA A 24 -51.82 7.13 7.46
CA ALA A 24 -50.42 6.81 7.61
C ALA A 24 -50.17 5.47 6.92
N ALA A 25 -49.58 5.52 5.72
CA ALA A 25 -49.01 4.31 5.12
C ALA A 25 -47.80 3.90 5.98
N THR A 26 -48.02 2.90 6.81
CA THR A 26 -46.95 2.17 7.47
C THR A 26 -46.10 1.50 6.40
N LEU A 27 -45.00 2.16 6.01
CA LEU A 27 -43.93 1.50 5.25
C LEU A 27 -43.33 0.44 6.16
N THR A 28 -43.85 -0.78 6.06
CA THR A 28 -43.16 -1.99 6.50
C THR A 28 -41.82 -2.01 5.74
N LEU A 29 -40.75 -1.62 6.42
CA LEU A 29 -39.39 -1.94 5.99
C LEU A 29 -39.31 -3.47 5.92
N GLY A 30 -39.56 -4.01 4.75
CA GLY A 30 -39.24 -5.40 4.45
C GLY A 30 -37.75 -5.56 4.69
N ALA A 31 -37.40 -6.38 5.70
CA ALA A 31 -36.03 -6.79 5.93
C ALA A 31 -35.47 -7.30 4.61
N ALA A 32 -34.54 -6.53 4.01
CA ALA A 32 -33.80 -6.96 2.85
C ALA A 32 -33.12 -8.28 3.19
N ARG A 33 -33.50 -9.35 2.51
CA ARG A 33 -32.80 -10.61 2.58
C ARG A 33 -31.33 -10.34 2.23
N PRO A 34 -30.36 -10.73 3.08
CA PRO A 34 -28.97 -10.64 2.70
C PRO A 34 -28.75 -11.58 1.52
N ASP A 35 -28.19 -10.99 0.42
CA ASP A 35 -27.46 -11.68 -0.65
C ASP A 35 -28.25 -12.48 -1.70
N ALA A 36 -29.08 -11.80 -2.47
CA ALA A 36 -29.27 -12.23 -3.84
C ALA A 36 -28.00 -11.85 -4.64
N VAL A 37 -27.14 -12.84 -4.86
CA VAL A 37 -25.95 -12.69 -5.71
C VAL A 37 -26.44 -12.39 -7.14
N GLN A 38 -26.37 -11.09 -7.54
CA GLN A 38 -26.90 -10.63 -8.82
C GLN A 38 -25.78 -10.41 -9.84
N VAL A 39 -26.15 -10.47 -11.13
CA VAL A 39 -25.28 -9.99 -12.22
C VAL A 39 -25.01 -8.51 -12.02
N ARG A 40 -23.75 -8.11 -12.11
CA ARG A 40 -23.34 -6.70 -12.06
C ARG A 40 -22.92 -6.24 -13.45
N HIS A 41 -23.30 -5.02 -13.79
CA HIS A 41 -22.84 -4.32 -14.98
C HIS A 41 -22.06 -3.09 -14.51
N LEU A 42 -20.80 -2.96 -14.95
CA LEU A 42 -19.92 -1.87 -14.55
C LEU A 42 -19.39 -1.17 -15.79
N THR A 43 -19.57 0.14 -15.85
CA THR A 43 -18.96 0.97 -16.89
C THR A 43 -17.53 1.31 -16.49
N VAL A 44 -16.58 1.07 -17.39
CA VAL A 44 -15.16 1.36 -17.19
C VAL A 44 -14.94 2.87 -17.30
N SER A 45 -14.53 3.50 -16.20
CA SER A 45 -14.15 4.91 -16.22
C SER A 45 -12.80 5.13 -16.92
N SER A 46 -12.52 6.38 -17.30
CA SER A 46 -11.24 6.77 -17.92
C SER A 46 -10.01 6.34 -17.12
N GLU A 47 -10.13 6.35 -15.80
CA GLU A 47 -9.06 5.94 -14.87
C GLU A 47 -8.63 4.48 -15.02
N TYR A 48 -9.50 3.63 -15.55
CA TYR A 48 -9.21 2.20 -15.72
C TYR A 48 -9.00 1.79 -17.18
N ALA A 49 -9.03 2.76 -18.11
CA ALA A 49 -8.70 2.52 -19.51
C ALA A 49 -7.28 1.96 -19.66
N GLY A 50 -7.11 0.97 -20.53
CA GLY A 50 -5.84 0.26 -20.74
C GLY A 50 -5.49 -0.77 -19.65
N GLN A 51 -6.30 -0.93 -18.60
CA GLN A 51 -6.12 -1.99 -17.61
C GLN A 51 -6.55 -3.34 -18.20
N ARG A 52 -5.83 -4.41 -17.85
CA ARG A 52 -6.25 -5.77 -18.18
C ARG A 52 -7.50 -6.14 -17.37
N ILE A 53 -8.42 -6.88 -18.00
CA ILE A 53 -9.69 -7.26 -17.35
C ILE A 53 -9.49 -8.16 -16.13
N ASP A 54 -8.49 -9.02 -16.10
CA ASP A 54 -8.21 -9.85 -14.91
C ASP A 54 -7.88 -8.99 -13.69
N ASN A 55 -7.05 -7.95 -13.85
CA ASN A 55 -6.71 -7.02 -12.77
C ASN A 55 -7.92 -6.17 -12.35
N PHE A 56 -8.72 -5.72 -13.31
CA PHE A 56 -9.98 -5.01 -13.05
C PHE A 56 -10.92 -5.86 -12.19
N LEU A 57 -11.14 -7.11 -12.56
CA LEU A 57 -12.01 -8.03 -11.83
C LEU A 57 -11.49 -8.39 -10.44
N VAL A 58 -10.18 -8.59 -10.28
CA VAL A 58 -9.58 -8.85 -8.95
C VAL A 58 -9.83 -7.69 -7.99
N ARG A 59 -9.85 -6.45 -8.50
CA ARG A 59 -10.18 -5.27 -7.73
C ARG A 59 -11.67 -5.21 -7.37
N GLU A 60 -12.55 -5.44 -8.35
CA GLU A 60 -14.00 -5.36 -8.19
C GLU A 60 -14.58 -6.51 -7.36
N LEU A 61 -13.91 -7.65 -7.36
CA LEU A 61 -14.29 -8.88 -6.67
C LEU A 61 -13.37 -9.13 -5.47
N LYS A 62 -13.20 -8.12 -4.62
CA LYS A 62 -12.39 -8.27 -3.39
C LYS A 62 -12.86 -9.47 -2.56
N GLY A 63 -11.90 -10.29 -2.12
CA GLY A 63 -12.19 -11.51 -1.37
C GLY A 63 -12.46 -12.75 -2.23
N VAL A 64 -12.59 -12.61 -3.55
CA VAL A 64 -12.71 -13.75 -4.46
C VAL A 64 -11.31 -14.24 -4.86
N PRO A 65 -11.00 -15.54 -4.73
CA PRO A 65 -9.72 -16.10 -5.15
C PRO A 65 -9.42 -15.81 -6.63
N LYS A 66 -8.18 -15.46 -6.96
CA LYS A 66 -7.77 -15.19 -8.35
C LYS A 66 -8.07 -16.35 -9.29
N THR A 67 -7.92 -17.59 -8.83
CA THR A 67 -8.27 -18.80 -9.59
C THR A 67 -9.75 -18.80 -10.03
N HIS A 68 -10.64 -18.32 -9.17
CA HIS A 68 -12.06 -18.17 -9.50
C HIS A 68 -12.28 -17.05 -10.53
N VAL A 69 -11.60 -15.92 -10.38
CA VAL A 69 -11.64 -14.82 -11.37
C VAL A 69 -11.22 -15.34 -12.76
N TYR A 70 -10.10 -16.07 -12.84
CA TYR A 70 -9.65 -16.67 -14.11
C TYR A 70 -10.64 -17.69 -14.64
N ARG A 71 -11.31 -18.45 -13.77
CA ARG A 71 -12.34 -19.42 -14.16
C ARG A 71 -13.52 -18.73 -14.86
N ILE A 72 -14.11 -17.70 -14.25
CA ILE A 72 -15.28 -16.99 -14.80
C ILE A 72 -14.97 -16.20 -16.07
N VAL A 73 -13.72 -15.76 -16.26
CA VAL A 73 -13.27 -15.17 -17.53
C VAL A 73 -13.17 -16.25 -18.61
N ARG A 74 -12.52 -17.37 -18.29
CA ARG A 74 -12.30 -18.49 -19.24
C ARG A 74 -13.62 -19.14 -19.66
N SER A 75 -14.55 -19.35 -18.73
CA SER A 75 -15.89 -19.88 -19.03
C SER A 75 -16.73 -18.91 -19.88
N GLY A 76 -16.33 -17.65 -19.98
CA GLY A 76 -17.06 -16.60 -20.69
C GLY A 76 -18.29 -16.12 -19.92
N GLU A 77 -18.33 -16.32 -18.62
CA GLU A 77 -19.34 -15.74 -17.73
C GLU A 77 -19.14 -14.22 -17.60
N VAL A 78 -17.88 -13.74 -17.67
CA VAL A 78 -17.55 -12.31 -17.81
C VAL A 78 -17.66 -11.92 -19.28
N ARG A 79 -18.24 -10.76 -19.55
CA ARG A 79 -18.40 -10.19 -20.88
C ARG A 79 -17.99 -8.72 -20.87
N VAL A 80 -17.46 -8.25 -21.97
CA VAL A 80 -17.24 -6.82 -22.24
C VAL A 80 -18.02 -6.46 -23.50
N ASN A 81 -18.92 -5.47 -23.38
CA ASN A 81 -19.83 -5.07 -24.46
C ASN A 81 -20.56 -6.27 -25.08
N GLY A 82 -20.99 -7.22 -24.24
CA GLY A 82 -21.64 -8.46 -24.65
C GLY A 82 -20.69 -9.55 -25.20
N GLY A 83 -19.44 -9.22 -25.54
CA GLY A 83 -18.45 -10.12 -26.12
C GLY A 83 -17.68 -10.96 -25.09
N ARG A 84 -17.18 -12.15 -25.51
CA ARG A 84 -16.20 -12.92 -24.72
C ARG A 84 -14.85 -12.24 -24.72
N VAL A 85 -14.14 -12.33 -23.59
CA VAL A 85 -12.82 -11.73 -23.41
C VAL A 85 -11.81 -12.74 -22.87
N LYS A 86 -10.51 -12.45 -23.09
CA LYS A 86 -9.40 -13.15 -22.46
C LYS A 86 -8.92 -12.37 -21.23
N ALA A 87 -8.22 -13.01 -20.32
CA ALA A 87 -7.70 -12.37 -19.10
C ALA A 87 -6.81 -11.15 -19.39
N GLU A 88 -6.10 -11.18 -20.52
CA GLU A 88 -5.19 -10.12 -20.95
C GLU A 88 -5.89 -8.96 -21.69
N THR A 89 -7.17 -9.08 -22.01
CA THR A 89 -7.92 -8.05 -22.74
C THR A 89 -7.82 -6.73 -22.00
N LYS A 90 -7.37 -5.67 -22.70
CA LYS A 90 -7.29 -4.32 -22.18
C LYS A 90 -8.65 -3.64 -22.34
N LEU A 91 -9.12 -3.04 -21.27
CA LEU A 91 -10.37 -2.31 -21.22
C LEU A 91 -10.22 -0.91 -21.81
N VAL A 92 -11.28 -0.37 -22.38
CA VAL A 92 -11.37 1.00 -22.89
C VAL A 92 -12.37 1.78 -22.01
N ALA A 93 -12.18 3.09 -21.88
CA ALA A 93 -13.16 3.94 -21.20
C ALA A 93 -14.53 3.82 -21.88
N GLY A 94 -15.58 3.64 -21.08
CA GLY A 94 -16.94 3.41 -21.58
C GLY A 94 -17.30 1.93 -21.81
N ASP A 95 -16.34 0.99 -21.76
CA ASP A 95 -16.67 -0.42 -21.84
C ASP A 95 -17.64 -0.83 -20.73
N GLU A 96 -18.65 -1.61 -21.10
CA GLU A 96 -19.57 -2.25 -20.16
C GLU A 96 -19.07 -3.66 -19.81
N VAL A 97 -18.70 -3.86 -18.56
CA VAL A 97 -18.24 -5.15 -18.03
C VAL A 97 -19.38 -5.84 -17.28
N ARG A 98 -19.86 -6.95 -17.83
CA ARG A 98 -20.81 -7.84 -17.15
C ARG A 98 -20.05 -8.82 -16.27
N ILE A 99 -20.33 -8.80 -14.98
CA ILE A 99 -19.79 -9.72 -13.99
C ILE A 99 -20.90 -10.70 -13.55
N PRO A 100 -20.64 -12.02 -13.62
CA PRO A 100 -21.63 -13.00 -13.18
C PRO A 100 -21.89 -12.91 -11.67
N PRO A 101 -22.94 -13.54 -11.16
CA PRO A 101 -23.17 -13.68 -9.74
C PRO A 101 -21.99 -14.43 -9.09
N VAL A 102 -21.21 -13.73 -8.25
CA VAL A 102 -20.11 -14.33 -7.50
C VAL A 102 -20.39 -14.15 -6.02
N ARG A 103 -20.40 -15.24 -5.27
CA ARG A 103 -20.42 -15.15 -3.81
C ARG A 103 -19.07 -14.61 -3.36
N VAL A 104 -19.07 -13.36 -2.94
CA VAL A 104 -17.94 -12.77 -2.23
C VAL A 104 -18.03 -13.30 -0.81
N ALA A 105 -17.01 -14.02 -0.34
CA ALA A 105 -16.93 -14.27 1.11
C ALA A 105 -16.93 -12.88 1.75
N VAL A 106 -17.97 -12.60 2.56
CA VAL A 106 -18.01 -11.38 3.35
C VAL A 106 -16.75 -11.44 4.21
N ALA A 107 -15.75 -10.65 3.86
CA ALA A 107 -14.61 -10.49 4.74
C ALA A 107 -15.20 -10.08 6.10
N PRO A 108 -14.79 -10.71 7.21
CA PRO A 108 -15.29 -10.34 8.51
C PRO A 108 -15.19 -8.82 8.59
N VAL A 109 -16.28 -8.17 9.00
CA VAL A 109 -16.33 -6.72 9.20
C VAL A 109 -15.23 -6.44 10.22
N HIS A 110 -14.03 -6.18 9.70
CA HIS A 110 -12.93 -5.80 10.56
C HIS A 110 -13.37 -4.51 11.23
N LYS A 111 -13.30 -4.52 12.56
CA LYS A 111 -13.43 -3.37 13.42
C LYS A 111 -13.05 -2.14 12.63
N GLN A 112 -14.02 -1.30 12.31
CA GLN A 112 -13.76 -0.05 11.62
C GLN A 112 -12.58 0.59 12.33
N LEU A 113 -11.46 0.68 11.64
CA LEU A 113 -10.38 1.54 12.08
C LEU A 113 -10.93 2.96 11.95
N THR A 114 -11.69 3.39 12.97
CA THR A 114 -12.13 4.76 13.17
C THR A 114 -10.91 5.52 13.68
N GLY A 115 -9.98 5.81 12.79
CA GLY A 115 -8.75 6.52 13.10
C GLY A 115 -8.24 7.25 11.89
N GLU A 116 -7.55 8.31 12.12
CA GLU A 116 -6.77 9.03 11.11
C GLU A 116 -5.79 8.07 10.41
N PHE A 117 -5.46 8.37 9.16
CA PHE A 117 -4.44 7.62 8.43
C PHE A 117 -3.10 7.71 9.20
N PRO A 118 -2.54 6.59 9.67
CA PRO A 118 -1.46 6.63 10.66
C PRO A 118 -0.08 6.97 10.06
N HIS A 119 0.03 7.04 8.73
CA HIS A 119 1.29 7.32 8.05
C HIS A 119 1.36 8.81 7.68
N GLU A 120 2.49 9.43 7.98
CA GLU A 120 2.77 10.81 7.58
C GLU A 120 2.82 10.92 6.05
N ILE A 121 2.11 11.89 5.48
CA ILE A 121 2.25 12.27 4.07
C ILE A 121 3.40 13.27 4.00
N VAL A 122 4.53 12.84 3.43
CA VAL A 122 5.73 13.68 3.32
C VAL A 122 5.73 14.55 2.07
N TRP A 123 4.96 14.18 1.07
CA TRP A 123 4.77 14.95 -0.14
C TRP A 123 3.51 14.49 -0.90
N GLU A 124 2.82 15.43 -1.56
CA GLU A 124 1.64 15.15 -2.38
C GLU A 124 1.45 16.21 -3.45
N ASP A 125 1.05 15.77 -4.65
CA ASP A 125 0.52 16.61 -5.72
C ASP A 125 -0.78 16.02 -6.31
N ASP A 126 -1.18 16.44 -7.50
CA ASP A 126 -2.39 15.95 -8.16
C ASP A 126 -2.27 14.50 -8.64
N HIS A 127 -1.07 13.96 -8.79
CA HIS A 127 -0.78 12.70 -9.46
C HIS A 127 -0.21 11.63 -8.54
N LEU A 128 0.54 12.01 -7.51
CA LEU A 128 1.26 11.13 -6.61
C LEU A 128 1.10 11.54 -5.15
N ILE A 129 1.24 10.56 -4.26
CA ILE A 129 1.39 10.74 -2.81
C ILE A 129 2.66 10.00 -2.40
N ALA A 130 3.52 10.64 -1.61
CA ALA A 130 4.61 10.00 -0.90
C ALA A 130 4.29 9.98 0.60
N ILE A 131 4.39 8.82 1.22
CA ILE A 131 4.20 8.66 2.66
C ILE A 131 5.46 8.14 3.33
N ASN A 132 5.65 8.49 4.60
CA ASN A 132 6.59 7.83 5.50
C ASN A 132 5.92 6.60 6.10
N LYS A 133 6.07 5.43 5.44
CA LYS A 133 5.46 4.19 5.90
C LYS A 133 6.05 3.77 7.24
N LEU A 134 5.22 3.49 8.22
CA LEU A 134 5.65 2.90 9.49
C LEU A 134 6.13 1.44 9.29
N ALA A 135 7.10 1.02 10.11
CA ALA A 135 7.50 -0.38 10.19
C ALA A 135 6.38 -1.25 10.77
N GLY A 136 6.39 -2.55 10.46
CA GLY A 136 5.39 -3.51 10.94
C GLY A 136 4.09 -3.54 10.13
N VAL A 137 3.86 -2.56 9.23
CA VAL A 137 2.65 -2.48 8.40
C VAL A 137 2.95 -2.95 6.98
N ALA A 138 2.16 -3.90 6.48
CA ALA A 138 2.26 -4.36 5.09
C ALA A 138 1.72 -3.30 4.13
N VAL A 139 2.27 -3.23 2.91
CA VAL A 139 1.81 -2.24 1.91
C VAL A 139 0.43 -2.56 1.34
N HIS A 140 0.06 -3.83 1.27
CA HIS A 140 -1.27 -4.29 0.83
C HIS A 140 -1.73 -5.49 1.66
N GLY A 141 -3.03 -5.72 1.72
CA GLY A 141 -3.63 -6.92 2.26
C GLY A 141 -3.25 -8.18 1.47
N GLY A 142 -3.35 -9.35 2.09
CA GLY A 142 -3.01 -10.63 1.49
C GLY A 142 -3.18 -11.78 2.46
N SER A 143 -2.53 -12.93 2.20
CA SER A 143 -2.65 -14.12 3.05
C SER A 143 -2.41 -13.79 4.53
N GLY A 144 -3.48 -13.78 5.33
CA GLY A 144 -3.41 -13.51 6.77
C GLY A 144 -3.32 -12.03 7.19
N ILE A 145 -3.28 -11.09 6.24
CA ILE A 145 -3.25 -9.64 6.50
C ILE A 145 -4.48 -9.01 5.86
N SER A 146 -5.36 -8.46 6.67
CA SER A 146 -6.62 -7.91 6.20
C SER A 146 -6.51 -6.48 5.70
N PHE A 147 -5.59 -5.69 6.26
CA PHE A 147 -5.42 -4.27 5.95
C PHE A 147 -3.94 -3.91 5.81
N GLY A 148 -3.54 -3.48 4.62
CA GLY A 148 -2.27 -2.83 4.37
C GLY A 148 -2.43 -1.32 4.26
N VAL A 149 -1.33 -0.64 3.99
CA VAL A 149 -1.28 0.82 3.82
C VAL A 149 -2.28 1.32 2.78
N ILE A 150 -2.36 0.64 1.63
CA ILE A 150 -3.24 1.10 0.54
C ILE A 150 -4.72 0.99 0.90
N GLU A 151 -5.12 -0.04 1.64
CA GLU A 151 -6.49 -0.18 2.12
C GLU A 151 -6.80 0.91 3.16
N GLN A 152 -5.87 1.22 4.07
CA GLN A 152 -6.00 2.29 5.05
C GLN A 152 -6.16 3.66 4.37
N LEU A 153 -5.33 3.95 3.37
CA LEU A 153 -5.39 5.21 2.63
C LEU A 153 -6.72 5.34 1.85
N ARG A 154 -7.20 4.25 1.23
CA ARG A 154 -8.50 4.25 0.55
C ARG A 154 -9.68 4.48 1.50
N MET A 155 -9.58 4.00 2.74
CA MET A 155 -10.58 4.28 3.78
C MET A 155 -10.53 5.74 4.24
N ALA A 156 -9.35 6.30 4.40
CA ALA A 156 -9.17 7.71 4.77
C ALA A 156 -9.58 8.68 3.63
N ARG A 157 -9.57 8.21 2.39
CA ARG A 157 -9.91 9.00 1.19
C ARG A 157 -10.99 8.31 0.33
N PRO A 158 -12.21 8.14 0.86
CA PRO A 158 -13.26 7.36 0.19
C PRO A 158 -13.69 7.93 -1.17
N ASN A 159 -13.51 9.23 -1.37
CA ASN A 159 -13.86 9.94 -2.61
C ASN A 159 -12.71 9.98 -3.63
N ALA A 160 -11.54 9.46 -3.31
CA ALA A 160 -10.42 9.40 -4.26
C ALA A 160 -10.77 8.40 -5.38
N PRO A 161 -10.82 8.83 -6.65
CA PRO A 161 -11.23 7.96 -7.76
C PRO A 161 -10.20 6.86 -8.05
N PHE A 162 -8.94 7.13 -7.72
CA PHE A 162 -7.83 6.22 -7.98
C PHE A 162 -6.77 6.35 -6.88
N LEU A 163 -6.37 5.22 -6.29
CA LEU A 163 -5.24 5.10 -5.37
C LEU A 163 -4.61 3.72 -5.56
N GLU A 164 -3.38 3.68 -6.10
CA GLU A 164 -2.66 2.44 -6.35
C GLU A 164 -1.19 2.56 -5.94
N LEU A 165 -0.64 1.47 -5.39
CA LEU A 165 0.77 1.41 -5.03
C LEU A 165 1.66 1.48 -6.27
N VAL A 166 2.61 2.41 -6.30
CA VAL A 166 3.67 2.49 -7.32
C VAL A 166 4.67 1.35 -7.15
N HIS A 167 5.08 1.10 -5.92
CA HIS A 167 6.03 0.04 -5.56
C HIS A 167 5.67 -0.56 -4.21
N ARG A 168 6.52 -1.43 -3.71
CA ARG A 168 6.33 -2.04 -2.40
C ARG A 168 7.56 -1.89 -1.52
N LEU A 169 7.33 -1.83 -0.22
CA LEU A 169 8.30 -2.07 0.85
C LEU A 169 7.95 -3.35 1.59
N ASP A 170 8.91 -3.97 2.22
CA ASP A 170 8.66 -5.06 3.15
C ASP A 170 7.85 -4.56 4.35
N ARG A 171 7.15 -5.45 5.04
CA ARG A 171 6.33 -5.10 6.20
C ARG A 171 7.13 -4.31 7.25
N ASP A 172 8.33 -4.78 7.55
CA ASP A 172 9.16 -4.27 8.64
C ASP A 172 10.11 -3.14 8.20
N THR A 173 10.14 -2.80 6.90
CA THR A 173 10.85 -1.64 6.37
C THR A 173 9.99 -0.39 6.52
N SER A 174 10.55 0.69 7.05
CA SER A 174 9.92 2.02 7.11
C SER A 174 10.37 2.94 5.98
N GLY A 175 9.73 4.10 5.82
CA GLY A 175 10.18 5.17 4.92
C GLY A 175 9.34 5.35 3.67
N VAL A 176 9.92 5.97 2.64
CA VAL A 176 9.24 6.44 1.43
C VAL A 176 8.50 5.32 0.71
N LEU A 177 7.18 5.48 0.61
CA LEU A 177 6.30 4.66 -0.21
C LEU A 177 5.46 5.57 -1.11
N LEU A 178 5.54 5.35 -2.43
CA LEU A 178 4.78 6.12 -3.41
C LEU A 178 3.46 5.44 -3.75
N ILE A 179 2.41 6.25 -3.82
CA ILE A 179 1.06 5.88 -4.24
C ILE A 179 0.66 6.79 -5.40
N ALA A 180 0.16 6.21 -6.47
CA ALA A 180 -0.39 6.96 -7.61
C ALA A 180 -1.84 7.34 -7.35
N LYS A 181 -2.19 8.60 -7.64
CA LYS A 181 -3.55 9.17 -7.62
C LYS A 181 -4.20 9.12 -9.00
N THR A 182 -3.42 8.88 -10.05
CA THR A 182 -3.90 8.75 -11.42
C THR A 182 -3.23 7.54 -12.10
N ARG A 183 -3.93 7.00 -13.11
CA ARG A 183 -3.38 5.89 -13.89
C ARG A 183 -2.16 6.28 -14.72
N VAL A 184 -2.14 7.50 -15.25
CA VAL A 184 -1.00 8.02 -16.02
C VAL A 184 0.25 8.01 -15.14
N ALA A 185 0.14 8.54 -13.92
CA ALA A 185 1.24 8.52 -12.96
C ALA A 185 1.68 7.09 -12.60
N LEU A 186 0.72 6.16 -12.39
CA LEU A 186 1.06 4.77 -12.12
C LEU A 186 1.87 4.13 -13.25
N VAL A 187 1.44 4.32 -14.50
CA VAL A 187 2.09 3.73 -15.67
C VAL A 187 3.48 4.31 -15.85
N GLY A 188 3.62 5.65 -15.82
CA GLY A 188 4.92 6.30 -15.96
C GLY A 188 5.89 5.93 -14.85
N MET A 189 5.44 5.88 -13.59
CA MET A 189 6.29 5.42 -12.49
C MET A 189 6.69 3.95 -12.62
N HIS A 190 5.82 3.08 -13.15
CA HIS A 190 6.21 1.70 -13.45
C HIS A 190 7.24 1.61 -14.58
N GLU A 191 7.25 2.56 -15.53
CA GLU A 191 8.31 2.69 -16.56
C GLU A 191 9.62 3.10 -15.92
N THR A 192 9.64 4.16 -15.12
CA THR A 192 10.80 4.58 -14.32
C THR A 192 11.41 3.41 -13.53
N LEU A 193 10.57 2.62 -12.86
CA LEU A 193 11.03 1.46 -12.09
C LEU A 193 11.59 0.33 -12.96
N ARG A 194 11.00 0.06 -14.12
CA ARG A 194 11.44 -0.95 -15.08
C ARG A 194 12.76 -0.57 -15.72
N ASP A 195 12.88 0.69 -16.12
CA ASP A 195 14.06 1.23 -16.82
C ASP A 195 15.19 1.58 -15.86
N LYS A 196 14.92 1.47 -14.54
CA LYS A 196 15.87 1.75 -13.45
C LYS A 196 16.41 3.17 -13.46
N SER A 197 15.64 4.12 -13.99
CA SER A 197 16.00 5.53 -14.06
C SER A 197 15.80 6.29 -12.74
N GLY A 198 15.08 5.69 -11.77
CA GLY A 198 14.91 6.29 -10.45
C GLY A 198 16.00 5.87 -9.46
N ASP A 199 16.40 6.79 -8.59
CA ASP A 199 17.37 6.55 -7.52
C ASP A 199 16.69 6.35 -6.18
N LYS A 200 16.82 5.14 -5.60
CA LYS A 200 16.25 4.77 -4.30
C LYS A 200 17.36 4.56 -3.28
N ARG A 201 17.30 5.30 -2.20
CA ARG A 201 18.27 5.27 -1.11
C ARG A 201 17.65 4.74 0.17
N TYR A 202 18.37 3.86 0.85
CA TYR A 202 17.95 3.27 2.11
C TYR A 202 19.05 3.45 3.16
N LEU A 203 18.66 3.71 4.40
CA LEU A 203 19.55 3.63 5.53
C LEU A 203 19.44 2.24 6.15
N VAL A 204 20.58 1.63 6.46
CA VAL A 204 20.67 0.29 7.03
C VAL A 204 21.81 0.19 8.03
N ALA A 205 21.52 -0.28 9.25
CA ALA A 205 22.56 -0.61 10.23
C ALA A 205 22.82 -2.12 10.20
N VAL A 206 24.07 -2.49 10.08
CA VAL A 206 24.53 -3.88 9.96
C VAL A 206 25.48 -4.25 11.09
N LYS A 207 25.54 -5.52 11.46
CA LYS A 207 26.47 -6.08 12.43
C LYS A 207 27.89 -6.04 11.86
N GLY A 208 28.85 -5.63 12.67
CA GLY A 208 30.28 -5.68 12.36
C GLY A 208 30.78 -4.43 11.61
N GLU A 209 32.10 -4.40 11.44
CA GLU A 209 32.79 -3.29 10.80
C GLU A 209 32.83 -3.48 9.28
N TRP A 210 32.02 -2.71 8.55
CA TRP A 210 32.00 -2.71 7.09
C TRP A 210 33.31 -2.14 6.55
N VAL A 211 33.94 -2.89 5.65
CA VAL A 211 35.34 -2.61 5.25
C VAL A 211 35.46 -1.50 4.23
N ASN A 212 34.66 -1.56 3.14
CA ASN A 212 34.80 -0.71 1.98
C ASN A 212 33.95 0.55 2.08
N ASP A 213 34.48 1.71 1.75
CA ASP A 213 33.69 2.95 1.71
C ASP A 213 32.54 2.87 0.69
N ARG A 214 32.78 2.17 -0.43
CA ARG A 214 31.77 1.90 -1.46
C ARG A 214 31.92 0.46 -1.98
N GLN A 215 30.82 -0.30 -1.95
CA GLN A 215 30.82 -1.68 -2.40
C GLN A 215 29.63 -2.02 -3.28
N HIS A 216 29.92 -2.63 -4.43
CA HIS A 216 28.90 -3.16 -5.34
C HIS A 216 28.63 -4.62 -5.03
N VAL A 217 27.40 -4.95 -4.65
CA VAL A 217 26.94 -6.34 -4.45
C VAL A 217 26.02 -6.71 -5.60
N LYS A 218 26.47 -7.64 -6.45
CA LYS A 218 25.79 -8.12 -7.65
C LYS A 218 25.56 -9.62 -7.52
N LEU A 219 24.44 -10.03 -6.99
CA LEU A 219 24.12 -11.43 -6.70
C LEU A 219 22.73 -11.78 -7.22
N PRO A 220 22.56 -12.90 -7.95
CA PRO A 220 21.25 -13.33 -8.39
C PRO A 220 20.42 -13.86 -7.24
N LEU A 221 19.15 -13.47 -7.15
CA LEU A 221 18.24 -13.79 -6.06
C LEU A 221 17.07 -14.64 -6.52
N ALA A 222 16.84 -15.78 -5.88
CA ALA A 222 15.72 -16.68 -6.09
C ALA A 222 14.80 -16.71 -4.87
N LYS A 223 13.49 -16.89 -5.13
CA LYS A 223 12.49 -17.09 -4.08
C LYS A 223 12.30 -18.56 -3.83
N TYR A 224 12.26 -18.96 -2.57
CA TYR A 224 11.90 -20.32 -2.17
C TYR A 224 10.87 -20.30 -1.03
N THR A 225 10.24 -21.44 -0.82
CA THR A 225 9.30 -21.62 0.27
C THR A 225 9.84 -22.71 1.18
N ARG A 226 10.00 -22.40 2.46
CA ARG A 226 10.42 -23.37 3.49
C ARG A 226 9.33 -24.41 3.73
N PRO A 227 9.64 -25.56 4.32
CA PRO A 227 8.66 -26.58 4.67
C PRO A 227 7.52 -26.07 5.58
N ASP A 228 7.80 -25.06 6.41
CA ASP A 228 6.81 -24.39 7.27
C ASP A 228 5.89 -23.40 6.52
N GLY A 229 6.06 -23.29 5.19
CA GLY A 229 5.29 -22.37 4.34
C GLY A 229 5.84 -20.93 4.31
N GLU A 230 6.93 -20.63 5.02
CA GLU A 230 7.53 -19.30 5.00
C GLU A 230 8.23 -19.04 3.66
N ARG A 231 7.89 -17.90 3.04
CA ARG A 231 8.57 -17.45 1.81
C ARG A 231 9.83 -16.68 2.16
N ARG A 232 10.94 -17.12 1.60
CA ARG A 232 12.26 -16.52 1.72
C ARG A 232 12.91 -16.26 0.35
N VAL A 233 14.07 -15.61 0.41
CA VAL A 233 14.91 -15.32 -0.76
C VAL A 233 16.32 -15.75 -0.42
N GLU A 234 17.02 -16.30 -1.39
CA GLU A 234 18.43 -16.72 -1.27
C GLU A 234 19.23 -16.29 -2.49
N VAL A 235 20.54 -16.29 -2.38
CA VAL A 235 21.45 -16.16 -3.52
C VAL A 235 21.46 -17.50 -4.24
N ASN A 236 21.12 -17.48 -5.52
CA ASN A 236 21.09 -18.68 -6.36
C ASN A 236 21.61 -18.31 -7.76
N ALA A 237 22.73 -18.89 -8.15
CA ALA A 237 23.41 -18.55 -9.41
C ALA A 237 22.63 -19.05 -10.64
N ASP A 238 21.90 -20.17 -10.50
CA ASP A 238 21.26 -20.86 -11.63
C ASP A 238 19.85 -20.31 -11.91
N GLU A 239 19.03 -20.12 -10.86
CA GLU A 239 17.62 -19.73 -10.99
C GLU A 239 17.35 -18.30 -10.56
N GLY A 240 18.34 -17.61 -9.99
CA GLY A 240 18.23 -16.28 -9.43
C GLY A 240 18.07 -15.19 -10.48
N GLN A 241 17.23 -14.22 -10.18
CA GLN A 241 17.13 -12.99 -10.97
C GLN A 241 18.22 -12.02 -10.56
N PHE A 242 18.92 -11.45 -11.54
CA PHE A 242 19.95 -10.44 -11.30
C PHE A 242 19.47 -9.35 -10.32
N ALA A 243 20.28 -9.12 -9.28
CA ALA A 243 20.08 -8.07 -8.31
C ALA A 243 21.38 -7.29 -8.06
N HIS A 244 21.28 -5.98 -7.92
CA HIS A 244 22.44 -5.10 -7.72
C HIS A 244 22.10 -4.02 -6.69
N THR A 245 22.87 -4.00 -5.61
CA THR A 245 22.88 -2.97 -4.58
C THR A 245 24.26 -2.37 -4.48
N ILE A 246 24.37 -1.05 -4.32
CA ILE A 246 25.61 -0.37 -3.99
C ILE A 246 25.49 0.07 -2.53
N PHE A 247 26.44 -0.31 -1.69
CA PHE A 247 26.53 0.13 -0.32
C PHE A 247 27.59 1.21 -0.18
N ASN A 248 27.22 2.34 0.38
CA ASN A 248 28.13 3.41 0.77
C ASN A 248 28.22 3.41 2.30
N LEU A 249 29.40 3.33 2.85
CA LEU A 249 29.62 3.45 4.27
C LEU A 249 29.40 4.89 4.70
N LEU A 250 28.52 5.10 5.67
CA LEU A 250 28.29 6.42 6.26
C LEU A 250 29.08 6.59 7.56
N GLU A 251 29.02 5.58 8.45
CA GLU A 251 29.63 5.67 9.78
C GLU A 251 29.93 4.27 10.32
N ARG A 252 31.01 4.16 11.11
CA ARG A 252 31.37 2.95 11.88
C ARG A 252 31.10 3.19 13.35
N GLY A 253 30.35 2.30 13.97
CA GLY A 253 30.24 2.17 15.43
C GLY A 253 31.17 1.07 15.95
N ALA A 254 31.06 0.75 17.24
CA ALA A 254 31.94 -0.25 17.91
C ALA A 254 31.80 -1.65 17.28
N ASP A 255 30.57 -2.14 17.13
CA ASP A 255 30.28 -3.50 16.62
C ASP A 255 29.29 -3.47 15.45
N MET A 256 29.10 -2.34 14.83
CA MET A 256 28.14 -2.15 13.73
C MET A 256 28.54 -1.03 12.80
N SER A 257 27.94 -1.02 11.61
CA SER A 257 28.16 0.02 10.60
C SER A 257 26.82 0.55 10.09
N LEU A 258 26.75 1.86 9.84
CA LEU A 258 25.64 2.52 9.16
C LEU A 258 25.98 2.68 7.68
N LEU A 259 25.11 2.18 6.83
CA LEU A 259 25.29 2.21 5.39
C LEU A 259 24.13 2.94 4.72
N GLU A 260 24.41 3.58 3.59
CA GLU A 260 23.40 3.95 2.61
C GLU A 260 23.41 2.94 1.47
N ALA A 261 22.28 2.30 1.23
CA ALA A 261 22.11 1.34 0.14
C ALA A 261 21.40 1.99 -1.06
N GLU A 262 22.09 2.04 -2.21
CA GLU A 262 21.53 2.43 -3.50
C GLU A 262 20.95 1.20 -4.20
N LEU A 263 19.63 1.17 -4.42
CA LEU A 263 18.98 0.07 -5.14
C LEU A 263 19.00 0.27 -6.65
N LYS A 264 19.86 -0.47 -7.37
CA LYS A 264 19.84 -0.51 -8.84
C LYS A 264 18.83 -1.50 -9.40
N THR A 265 18.32 -2.40 -8.58
CA THR A 265 17.21 -3.32 -8.84
C THR A 265 16.33 -3.41 -7.59
N GLY A 266 15.06 -3.83 -7.73
CA GLY A 266 14.11 -3.93 -6.63
C GLY A 266 13.58 -5.34 -6.39
N ARG A 267 14.45 -6.33 -6.10
CA ARG A 267 14.02 -7.69 -5.81
C ARG A 267 13.51 -7.81 -4.37
N THR A 268 12.66 -8.77 -4.13
CA THR A 268 12.14 -9.05 -2.78
C THR A 268 13.30 -9.29 -1.81
N HIS A 269 13.28 -8.65 -0.64
CA HIS A 269 14.29 -8.75 0.43
C HIS A 269 15.74 -8.46 -0.01
N GLN A 270 15.95 -7.75 -1.13
CA GLN A 270 17.25 -7.65 -1.78
C GLN A 270 18.34 -7.12 -0.85
N ILE A 271 18.16 -5.97 -0.20
CA ILE A 271 19.17 -5.39 0.72
C ILE A 271 19.48 -6.37 1.85
N ARG A 272 18.46 -7.00 2.41
CA ARG A 272 18.55 -7.92 3.54
C ARG A 272 19.42 -9.15 3.21
N VAL A 273 19.16 -9.76 2.05
CA VAL A 273 19.92 -10.93 1.58
C VAL A 273 21.33 -10.53 1.16
N HIS A 274 21.51 -9.36 0.52
CA HIS A 274 22.83 -8.88 0.15
C HIS A 274 23.70 -8.59 1.38
N CYS A 275 23.16 -7.94 2.42
CA CYS A 275 23.86 -7.72 3.70
C CYS A 275 24.25 -9.04 4.37
N GLN A 276 23.30 -9.97 4.52
CA GLN A 276 23.55 -11.28 5.11
C GLN A 276 24.65 -12.05 4.36
N HIS A 277 24.54 -12.12 3.03
CA HIS A 277 25.51 -12.86 2.20
C HIS A 277 26.91 -12.23 2.24
N SER A 278 26.99 -10.91 2.42
CA SER A 278 28.27 -10.20 2.61
C SER A 278 28.88 -10.38 4.01
N GLY A 279 28.20 -11.11 4.91
CA GLY A 279 28.69 -11.33 6.29
C GLY A 279 28.25 -10.24 7.29
N PHE A 280 27.44 -9.29 6.89
CA PHE A 280 26.99 -8.14 7.66
C PHE A 280 25.46 -8.12 7.80
N PRO A 281 24.87 -8.99 8.63
CA PRO A 281 23.42 -9.05 8.78
C PRO A 281 22.86 -7.77 9.38
N ILE A 282 21.63 -7.42 8.97
CA ILE A 282 20.94 -6.19 9.41
C ILE A 282 20.49 -6.31 10.87
N ALA A 283 20.64 -5.24 11.65
CA ALA A 283 20.15 -5.13 13.01
C ALA A 283 18.64 -5.35 13.07
N GLY A 284 18.18 -6.28 13.92
CA GLY A 284 16.78 -6.57 14.14
C GLY A 284 16.07 -7.31 12.99
N ASP A 285 16.78 -7.83 11.99
CA ASP A 285 16.19 -8.65 10.93
C ASP A 285 15.92 -10.07 11.43
N ASP A 286 14.66 -10.40 11.69
CA ASP A 286 14.23 -11.72 12.19
C ASP A 286 14.40 -12.86 11.16
N LYS A 287 14.56 -12.54 9.86
CA LYS A 287 14.66 -13.55 8.79
C LYS A 287 16.08 -13.84 8.36
N TYR A 288 16.89 -12.79 8.22
CA TYR A 288 18.23 -12.87 7.65
C TYR A 288 19.30 -12.32 8.59
N GLY A 289 18.89 -11.85 9.78
CA GLY A 289 19.78 -11.32 10.80
C GLY A 289 20.50 -12.40 11.61
N ASP A 290 21.39 -11.95 12.49
CA ASP A 290 22.04 -12.80 13.49
C ASP A 290 21.13 -12.98 14.71
N ALA A 291 20.76 -14.23 15.00
CA ALA A 291 19.77 -14.53 16.04
C ALA A 291 20.28 -14.17 17.46
N ALA A 292 21.58 -14.40 17.74
CA ALA A 292 22.17 -14.10 19.05
C ALA A 292 22.24 -12.58 19.25
N TRP A 293 22.70 -11.86 18.24
CA TRP A 293 22.77 -10.41 18.28
C TRP A 293 21.37 -9.79 18.39
N ASN A 294 20.41 -10.25 17.61
CA ASN A 294 19.03 -9.77 17.69
C ASN A 294 18.40 -10.01 19.07
N LYS A 295 18.75 -11.11 19.74
CA LYS A 295 18.33 -11.36 21.12
C LYS A 295 18.91 -10.31 22.08
N ALA A 296 20.19 -9.97 21.93
CA ALA A 296 20.84 -8.93 22.74
C ALA A 296 20.23 -7.53 22.44
N LEU A 297 20.02 -7.20 21.17
CA LEU A 297 19.37 -5.96 20.76
C LEU A 297 17.97 -5.81 21.38
N LYS A 298 17.16 -6.88 21.36
CA LYS A 298 15.82 -6.90 21.96
C LYS A 298 15.88 -6.71 23.48
N ALA A 299 16.86 -7.29 24.15
CA ALA A 299 17.08 -7.08 25.59
C ALA A 299 17.50 -5.65 25.90
N GLY A 300 18.26 -5.00 25.02
CA GLY A 300 18.61 -3.58 25.08
C GLY A 300 17.51 -2.63 24.65
N GLY A 301 16.30 -3.13 24.29
CA GLY A 301 15.16 -2.30 23.94
C GLY A 301 14.93 -2.14 22.43
N PHE A 302 15.87 -2.49 21.56
CA PHE A 302 15.71 -2.37 20.11
C PHE A 302 14.98 -3.59 19.53
N LYS A 303 13.76 -3.40 19.02
CA LYS A 303 12.82 -4.49 18.68
C LYS A 303 12.40 -4.55 17.21
N ARG A 304 12.97 -3.71 16.34
CA ARG A 304 12.62 -3.66 14.91
C ARG A 304 13.85 -3.81 14.02
N MET A 305 13.62 -4.06 12.72
CA MET A 305 14.67 -4.05 11.72
C MET A 305 15.14 -2.62 11.41
N PHE A 306 16.46 -2.39 11.40
CA PHE A 306 17.06 -1.13 10.97
C PHE A 306 17.19 -1.09 9.45
N LEU A 307 16.09 -0.95 8.76
CA LEU A 307 16.04 -0.71 7.32
C LEU A 307 14.98 0.36 7.03
N HIS A 308 15.41 1.48 6.47
CA HIS A 308 14.57 2.65 6.22
C HIS A 308 14.75 3.17 4.79
N ALA A 309 13.69 3.24 4.01
CA ALA A 309 13.66 3.86 2.68
C ALA A 309 13.77 5.38 2.85
N LYS A 310 15.00 5.92 2.79
CA LYS A 310 15.32 7.32 3.06
C LYS A 310 14.76 8.25 2.00
N SER A 311 15.03 7.94 0.72
CA SER A 311 14.64 8.82 -0.37
C SER A 311 14.38 8.07 -1.67
N PHE A 312 13.60 8.71 -2.53
CA PHE A 312 13.38 8.30 -3.91
C PHE A 312 13.41 9.50 -4.83
N THR A 313 14.38 9.54 -5.75
CA THR A 313 14.49 10.55 -6.82
C THR A 313 14.00 9.93 -8.13
N PHE A 314 13.14 10.63 -8.84
CA PHE A 314 12.53 10.19 -10.10
C PHE A 314 12.14 11.37 -10.97
N GLU A 315 12.07 11.18 -12.30
CA GLU A 315 11.40 12.12 -13.18
C GLU A 315 9.87 11.98 -12.97
N HIS A 316 9.21 13.08 -12.67
CA HIS A 316 7.77 13.07 -12.44
C HIS A 316 7.01 12.68 -13.72
N PRO A 317 6.15 11.64 -13.70
CA PRO A 317 5.61 11.00 -14.91
C PRO A 317 4.66 11.87 -15.75
N VAL A 318 4.26 13.03 -15.25
CA VAL A 318 3.35 13.95 -15.94
C VAL A 318 4.01 15.31 -16.21
N THR A 319 4.74 15.85 -15.24
CA THR A 319 5.39 17.16 -15.39
C THR A 319 6.80 17.10 -15.97
N HIS A 320 7.39 15.88 -15.99
CA HIS A 320 8.77 15.64 -16.45
C HIS A 320 9.85 16.42 -15.67
N VAL A 321 9.51 16.86 -14.47
CA VAL A 321 10.45 17.52 -13.55
C VAL A 321 11.07 16.46 -12.63
N GLU A 322 12.40 16.49 -12.46
CA GLU A 322 13.07 15.67 -11.48
C GLU A 322 12.58 16.04 -10.07
N SER A 323 12.12 15.05 -9.34
CA SER A 323 11.55 15.20 -8.02
C SER A 323 12.21 14.23 -7.05
N THR A 324 12.58 14.72 -5.87
CA THR A 324 13.10 13.91 -4.77
C THR A 324 12.14 13.98 -3.61
N VAL A 325 11.71 12.82 -3.13
CA VAL A 325 10.89 12.68 -1.91
C VAL A 325 11.73 12.00 -0.84
N GLU A 326 11.64 12.50 0.38
CA GLU A 326 12.40 12.01 1.52
C GLU A 326 11.47 11.68 2.70
N ALA A 327 11.82 10.65 3.45
CA ALA A 327 11.19 10.34 4.72
C ALA A 327 12.20 10.54 5.84
N PRO A 328 11.85 11.29 6.90
CA PRO A 328 12.73 11.48 8.05
C PRO A 328 13.02 10.12 8.71
N LEU A 329 14.27 9.95 9.16
CA LEU A 329 14.65 8.78 9.94
C LEU A 329 13.81 8.72 11.23
N PRO A 330 13.10 7.62 11.52
CA PRO A 330 12.36 7.49 12.76
C PRO A 330 13.26 7.69 13.99
N SER A 331 12.75 8.42 15.02
CA SER A 331 13.52 8.73 16.21
C SER A 331 14.12 7.49 16.90
N GLU A 332 13.36 6.40 16.94
CA GLU A 332 13.83 5.13 17.52
C GLU A 332 15.03 4.52 16.77
N LEU A 333 15.16 4.76 15.44
CA LEU A 333 16.36 4.34 14.69
C LEU A 333 17.54 5.29 14.94
N ALA A 334 17.27 6.59 15.02
CA ALA A 334 18.28 7.59 15.38
C ALA A 334 18.80 7.38 16.79
N GLU A 335 17.92 7.21 17.76
CA GLU A 335 18.27 6.91 19.15
C GLU A 335 19.08 5.62 19.29
N PHE A 336 18.68 4.57 18.56
CA PHE A 336 19.44 3.31 18.54
C PHE A 336 20.86 3.51 18.00
N TRP A 337 21.01 4.22 16.87
CA TRP A 337 22.32 4.42 16.27
C TRP A 337 23.21 5.30 17.16
N TYR A 338 22.76 6.49 17.52
CA TYR A 338 23.56 7.43 18.30
C TYR A 338 23.73 7.02 19.77
N GLY A 339 22.77 6.32 20.36
CA GLY A 339 22.89 5.79 21.72
C GLY A 339 23.80 4.58 21.82
N ALA A 340 24.01 3.85 20.74
CA ALA A 340 24.92 2.69 20.71
C ALA A 340 26.35 3.06 20.28
N THR A 341 26.55 4.25 19.71
CA THR A 341 27.86 4.76 19.24
C THR A 341 28.47 5.79 20.18
N SER A 342 27.71 6.27 21.19
CA SER A 342 28.19 7.13 22.29
C SER A 342 28.75 6.31 23.44
#